data_e4a3915ba65453b8ab34ead9417a5778
#
_entry.id   e4a3915ba65453b8ab34ead9417a5778
#
_cell.length_a   1.000
_cell.length_b   1.000
_cell.length_c   1.000
_cell.angle_alpha   90.00
_cell.angle_beta   90.00
_cell.angle_gamma   90.00
#
_symmetry.space_group_name_H-M   'P 1'
#
loop_
_entity.id
_entity.type
_entity.pdbx_description
1 polymer ?
#
loop_
_entity_poly.entity_id
_entity_poly.type
_entity_poly.pdbx_seq_one_letter_code
_entity_poly.pdbx_strand_id
1 'polypeptide(L)'
;MLPQDLFQSADSRAVRHTVDIDGNLCVYYEYPSAGDSDKTLVMIHGYRGNHRGLQAIAAGLSKFRVLVPDLPGFGESQPLKTTHSIQAYSDWLHKFLGALQLTDKAHLMGHSFGSLVVGFYSTQHSPRSVSLVNPVSSPALEGHRAALTNLTKLYYSLASALPKALGQWLLRSKLAVMVMSVVMAKTNEKSLRRWIHNQHLSNFSDFATIEVATEGYEASISTDLSKLASMISAPVLVVAATLDDITDIESQRRVSKLYADSTYREIQGVGHLVHYEAPDQAASLITEFLDSQR
;
A
#
# COMPACT_ATOMS: atom_id res chain seq x y z
N MET A 1 5.00 -20.95 6.31
CA MET A 1 3.57 -20.90 6.73
C MET A 1 2.77 -20.48 5.50
N LEU A 2 1.57 -21.01 5.27
CA LEU A 2 0.77 -20.57 4.11
C LEU A 2 0.29 -19.12 4.33
N PRO A 3 0.14 -18.33 3.26
CA PRO A 3 -0.35 -16.94 3.39
C PRO A 3 -1.67 -16.81 4.15
N GLN A 4 -2.57 -17.78 3.99
CA GLN A 4 -3.86 -17.84 4.70
C GLN A 4 -3.69 -18.03 6.21
N ASP A 5 -2.70 -18.83 6.62
CA ASP A 5 -2.44 -19.09 8.06
C ASP A 5 -1.86 -17.82 8.71
N LEU A 6 -0.96 -17.12 8.01
CA LEU A 6 -0.44 -15.82 8.44
C LEU A 6 -1.58 -14.80 8.59
N PHE A 7 -2.48 -14.74 7.62
CA PHE A 7 -3.62 -13.86 7.64
C PHE A 7 -4.51 -14.12 8.86
N GLN A 8 -4.85 -15.40 9.13
CA GLN A 8 -5.68 -15.79 10.29
C GLN A 8 -4.97 -15.50 11.62
N SER A 9 -3.67 -15.79 11.70
CA SER A 9 -2.86 -15.49 12.88
C SER A 9 -2.84 -13.98 13.19
N ALA A 10 -2.74 -13.14 12.18
CA ALA A 10 -2.80 -11.69 12.35
C ALA A 10 -4.18 -11.23 12.84
N ASP A 11 -5.26 -11.78 12.30
CA ASP A 11 -6.63 -11.40 12.66
C ASP A 11 -6.90 -11.57 14.16
N SER A 12 -6.38 -12.65 14.76
CA SER A 12 -6.49 -12.90 16.20
C SER A 12 -5.66 -11.97 17.10
N ARG A 13 -4.66 -11.27 16.54
CA ARG A 13 -3.75 -10.37 17.25
C ARG A 13 -4.03 -8.89 16.99
N ALA A 14 -4.82 -8.61 15.97
CA ALA A 14 -5.13 -7.24 15.56
C ALA A 14 -5.99 -6.53 16.61
N VAL A 15 -5.53 -5.37 17.07
CA VAL A 15 -6.29 -4.50 17.97
C VAL A 15 -6.73 -3.28 17.19
N ARG A 16 -8.04 -3.09 17.10
CA ARG A 16 -8.63 -1.94 16.40
C ARG A 16 -8.57 -0.68 17.27
N HIS A 17 -8.07 0.39 16.70
CA HIS A 17 -8.00 1.71 17.31
C HIS A 17 -8.62 2.77 16.42
N THR A 18 -8.92 3.91 17.02
CA THR A 18 -9.38 5.11 16.32
C THR A 18 -8.60 6.32 16.80
N VAL A 19 -8.38 7.27 15.91
CA VAL A 19 -7.79 8.56 16.23
C VAL A 19 -8.47 9.65 15.39
N ASP A 20 -8.70 10.81 15.98
CA ASP A 20 -9.24 11.97 15.26
C ASP A 20 -8.09 12.72 14.57
N ILE A 21 -8.23 12.94 13.27
CA ILE A 21 -7.31 13.76 12.47
C ILE A 21 -8.12 14.87 11.78
N ASP A 22 -8.00 16.09 12.28
CA ASP A 22 -8.73 17.27 11.79
C ASP A 22 -10.27 17.12 11.80
N GLY A 23 -10.80 16.43 12.80
CA GLY A 23 -12.23 16.14 12.94
C GLY A 23 -12.72 15.05 12.01
N ASN A 24 -11.82 14.20 11.50
CA ASN A 24 -12.14 12.98 10.76
C ASN A 24 -11.67 11.75 11.53
N LEU A 25 -12.56 10.77 11.68
CA LEU A 25 -12.21 9.51 12.30
C LEU A 25 -11.29 8.71 11.39
N CYS A 26 -10.07 8.45 11.86
CA CYS A 26 -9.14 7.51 11.25
C CYS A 26 -9.15 6.22 12.05
N VAL A 27 -9.27 5.09 11.36
CA VAL A 27 -9.20 3.75 11.95
C VAL A 27 -7.85 3.14 11.60
N TYR A 28 -7.22 2.51 12.57
CA TYR A 28 -5.99 1.75 12.36
C TYR A 28 -5.98 0.48 13.19
N TYR A 29 -5.22 -0.48 12.74
CA TYR A 29 -5.05 -1.75 13.42
C TYR A 29 -3.62 -1.88 13.93
N GLU A 30 -3.50 -2.16 15.20
CA GLU A 30 -2.22 -2.43 15.86
C GLU A 30 -2.01 -3.93 16.00
N TYR A 31 -0.82 -4.37 15.63
CA TYR A 31 -0.29 -5.71 15.89
C TYR A 31 0.83 -5.54 16.92
N PRO A 32 0.56 -5.83 18.20
CA PRO A 32 1.55 -5.66 19.26
C PRO A 32 2.79 -6.49 19.02
N SER A 33 3.95 -5.96 19.40
CA SER A 33 5.19 -6.70 19.42
C SER A 33 5.08 -7.92 20.34
N ALA A 34 5.57 -9.06 19.89
CA ALA A 34 5.77 -10.25 20.72
C ALA A 34 7.22 -10.38 21.22
N GLY A 35 8.09 -9.41 20.89
CA GLY A 35 9.51 -9.34 21.26
C GLY A 35 9.85 -8.06 22.02
N ASP A 36 11.13 -7.89 22.31
CA ASP A 36 11.65 -6.75 23.07
C ASP A 36 12.02 -5.54 22.18
N SER A 37 11.62 -5.52 20.91
CA SER A 37 11.93 -4.41 20.01
C SER A 37 11.06 -3.19 20.33
N ASP A 38 11.68 -2.05 20.50
CA ASP A 38 11.04 -0.73 20.66
C ASP A 38 10.65 -0.09 19.31
N LYS A 39 11.00 -0.76 18.19
CA LYS A 39 10.74 -0.25 16.83
C LYS A 39 9.27 -0.37 16.48
N THR A 40 8.71 0.74 15.99
CA THR A 40 7.35 0.81 15.46
C THR A 40 7.40 0.96 13.95
N LEU A 41 6.70 0.08 13.23
CA LEU A 41 6.51 0.15 11.78
C LEU A 41 5.08 0.58 11.46
N VAL A 42 4.92 1.62 10.66
CA VAL A 42 3.62 2.05 10.12
C VAL A 42 3.55 1.62 8.66
N MET A 43 2.52 0.83 8.30
CA MET A 43 2.37 0.24 6.98
C MET A 43 1.20 0.85 6.23
N ILE A 44 1.45 1.41 5.05
CA ILE A 44 0.46 2.10 4.21
C ILE A 44 0.08 1.21 3.03
N HIS A 45 -1.21 0.90 2.92
CA HIS A 45 -1.76 -0.01 1.91
C HIS A 45 -1.86 0.61 0.51
N GLY A 46 -2.07 -0.24 -0.48
CA GLY A 46 -2.25 0.14 -1.88
C GLY A 46 -3.61 0.78 -2.18
N TYR A 47 -3.75 1.34 -3.38
CA TYR A 47 -5.00 1.92 -3.86
C TYR A 47 -6.16 0.92 -3.80
N ARG A 48 -7.31 1.36 -3.29
CA ARG A 48 -8.51 0.54 -3.02
C ARG A 48 -8.29 -0.64 -2.06
N GLY A 49 -7.17 -0.65 -1.35
CA GLY A 49 -6.92 -1.57 -0.25
C GLY A 49 -7.45 -1.03 1.09
N ASN A 50 -7.21 -1.81 2.13
CA ASN A 50 -7.39 -1.45 3.53
C ASN A 50 -6.36 -2.22 4.37
N HIS A 51 -6.40 -2.11 5.70
CA HIS A 51 -5.50 -2.81 6.62
C HIS A 51 -5.40 -4.32 6.34
N ARG A 52 -6.50 -4.97 5.92
CA ARG A 52 -6.54 -6.42 5.64
C ARG A 52 -5.57 -6.83 4.54
N GLY A 53 -5.34 -5.96 3.55
CA GLY A 53 -4.36 -6.23 2.49
C GLY A 53 -2.94 -6.46 3.01
N LEU A 54 -2.55 -5.80 4.11
CA LEU A 54 -1.21 -5.91 4.68
C LEU A 54 -1.12 -6.85 5.90
N GLN A 55 -2.23 -7.42 6.32
CA GLN A 55 -2.38 -8.21 7.53
C GLN A 55 -1.43 -9.43 7.56
N ALA A 56 -1.26 -10.13 6.44
CA ALA A 56 -0.38 -11.29 6.37
C ALA A 56 1.12 -10.91 6.50
N ILE A 57 1.52 -9.76 5.96
CA ILE A 57 2.88 -9.23 6.19
C ILE A 57 3.04 -8.84 7.67
N ALA A 58 2.05 -8.14 8.26
CA ALA A 58 2.08 -7.76 9.66
C ALA A 58 2.22 -8.96 10.60
N ALA A 59 1.60 -10.10 10.27
CA ALA A 59 1.76 -11.34 11.03
C ALA A 59 3.21 -11.82 11.08
N GLY A 60 3.92 -11.74 9.97
CA GLY A 60 5.32 -12.11 9.86
C GLY A 60 6.29 -11.18 10.58
N LEU A 61 5.84 -9.96 10.93
CA LEU A 61 6.63 -8.92 11.59
C LEU A 61 6.45 -8.91 13.12
N SER A 62 6.14 -10.05 13.72
CA SER A 62 5.76 -10.17 15.14
C SER A 62 6.80 -9.64 16.15
N LYS A 63 8.06 -9.45 15.74
CA LYS A 63 9.12 -8.82 16.53
C LYS A 63 8.88 -7.34 16.78
N PHE A 64 8.14 -6.65 15.91
CA PHE A 64 7.93 -5.22 15.92
C PHE A 64 6.49 -4.86 16.30
N ARG A 65 6.29 -3.66 16.83
CA ARG A 65 4.98 -3.05 16.89
C ARG A 65 4.59 -2.58 15.49
N VAL A 66 3.50 -3.11 14.93
CA VAL A 66 3.06 -2.76 13.58
C VAL A 66 1.72 -2.04 13.65
N LEU A 67 1.62 -0.88 12.99
CA LEU A 67 0.39 -0.11 12.84
C LEU A 67 0.00 -0.07 11.37
N VAL A 68 -1.25 -0.42 11.08
CA VAL A 68 -1.79 -0.42 9.72
C VAL A 68 -3.06 0.45 9.69
N PRO A 69 -2.94 1.75 9.38
CA PRO A 69 -4.13 2.58 9.20
C PRO A 69 -4.83 2.25 7.89
N ASP A 70 -6.15 2.37 7.90
CA ASP A 70 -6.92 2.55 6.68
C ASP A 70 -6.71 3.97 6.18
N LEU A 71 -6.26 4.14 4.95
CA LEU A 71 -6.10 5.46 4.33
C LEU A 71 -7.45 6.19 4.28
N PRO A 72 -7.47 7.52 4.43
CA PRO A 72 -8.70 8.30 4.38
C PRO A 72 -9.57 7.97 3.17
N GLY A 73 -10.83 7.63 3.46
CA GLY A 73 -11.82 7.26 2.46
C GLY A 73 -11.82 5.79 2.06
N PHE A 74 -10.89 4.97 2.59
CA PHE A 74 -10.84 3.53 2.38
C PHE A 74 -11.04 2.79 3.71
N GLY A 75 -11.50 1.52 3.63
CA GLY A 75 -11.80 0.72 4.80
C GLY A 75 -12.76 1.43 5.75
N GLU A 76 -12.39 1.54 7.02
CA GLU A 76 -13.21 2.14 8.07
C GLU A 76 -12.88 3.63 8.34
N SER A 77 -11.88 4.21 7.65
CA SER A 77 -11.49 5.60 7.83
C SER A 77 -12.38 6.55 7.05
N GLN A 78 -12.76 7.67 7.67
CA GLN A 78 -13.52 8.72 7.00
C GLN A 78 -12.70 9.40 5.90
N PRO A 79 -13.32 9.90 4.81
CA PRO A 79 -12.62 10.58 3.75
C PRO A 79 -12.03 11.91 4.20
N LEU A 80 -11.00 12.38 3.49
CA LEU A 80 -10.49 13.74 3.68
C LEU A 80 -11.58 14.77 3.36
N LYS A 81 -11.52 15.93 4.03
CA LYS A 81 -12.37 17.10 3.71
C LYS A 81 -11.88 17.86 2.46
N THR A 82 -10.71 17.52 1.96
CA THR A 82 -10.07 18.08 0.77
C THR A 82 -9.93 17.02 -0.30
N THR A 83 -9.49 17.39 -1.50
CA THR A 83 -9.17 16.46 -2.59
C THR A 83 -8.15 15.41 -2.16
N HIS A 84 -8.37 14.14 -2.50
CA HIS A 84 -7.52 12.99 -2.16
C HIS A 84 -6.26 12.94 -3.05
N SER A 85 -5.42 13.97 -2.97
CA SER A 85 -4.14 14.05 -3.68
C SER A 85 -3.00 13.35 -2.90
N ILE A 86 -1.88 13.08 -3.56
CA ILE A 86 -0.67 12.54 -2.88
C ILE A 86 -0.21 13.48 -1.76
N GLN A 87 -0.21 14.79 -1.98
CA GLN A 87 0.10 15.77 -0.95
C GLN A 87 -0.85 15.64 0.25
N ALA A 88 -2.15 15.57 0.01
CA ALA A 88 -3.15 15.48 1.08
C ALA A 88 -3.02 14.17 1.90
N TYR A 89 -2.71 13.06 1.24
CA TYR A 89 -2.39 11.80 1.95
C TYR A 89 -1.07 11.89 2.74
N SER A 90 -0.06 12.57 2.21
CA SER A 90 1.21 12.82 2.94
C SER A 90 0.99 13.70 4.17
N ASP A 91 0.22 14.80 4.03
CA ASP A 91 -0.12 15.70 5.14
C ASP A 91 -0.93 14.96 6.21
N TRP A 92 -1.87 14.11 5.80
CA TRP A 92 -2.60 13.24 6.69
C TRP A 92 -1.66 12.26 7.44
N LEU A 93 -0.71 11.64 6.74
CA LEU A 93 0.26 10.72 7.36
C LEU A 93 1.10 11.45 8.40
N HIS A 94 1.53 12.70 8.12
CA HIS A 94 2.24 13.52 9.09
C HIS A 94 1.43 13.75 10.38
N LYS A 95 0.15 14.11 10.22
CA LYS A 95 -0.77 14.33 11.36
C LYS A 95 -1.07 13.03 12.13
N PHE A 96 -1.24 11.92 11.40
CA PHE A 96 -1.42 10.59 12.00
C PHE A 96 -0.22 10.20 12.87
N LEU A 97 0.99 10.33 12.35
CA LEU A 97 2.23 10.07 13.11
C LEU A 97 2.36 11.03 14.31
N GLY A 98 2.01 12.30 14.14
CA GLY A 98 2.02 13.30 15.20
C GLY A 98 1.06 12.95 16.34
N ALA A 99 -0.18 12.59 16.00
CA ALA A 99 -1.20 12.20 17.00
C ALA A 99 -0.79 10.96 17.82
N LEU A 100 0.01 10.07 17.24
CA LEU A 100 0.54 8.88 17.90
C LEU A 100 1.95 9.11 18.52
N GLN A 101 2.50 10.32 18.44
CA GLN A 101 3.85 10.68 18.92
C GLN A 101 4.98 9.87 18.25
N LEU A 102 4.78 9.53 16.97
CA LEU A 102 5.67 8.72 16.14
C LEU A 102 6.42 9.52 15.06
N THR A 103 6.23 10.84 14.97
CA THR A 103 6.99 11.70 14.05
C THR A 103 8.49 11.49 14.28
N ASP A 104 9.24 11.25 13.19
CA ASP A 104 10.68 10.97 13.18
C ASP A 104 11.12 9.72 14.00
N LYS A 105 10.19 8.97 14.57
CA LYS A 105 10.47 7.75 15.35
C LYS A 105 10.05 6.47 14.64
N ALA A 106 9.06 6.56 13.75
CA ALA A 106 8.54 5.39 13.05
C ALA A 106 9.44 4.99 11.87
N HIS A 107 9.49 3.67 11.64
CA HIS A 107 9.81 3.10 10.35
C HIS A 107 8.53 3.11 9.51
N LEU A 108 8.63 3.39 8.21
CA LEU A 108 7.47 3.43 7.32
C LEU A 108 7.57 2.32 6.27
N MET A 109 6.44 1.73 5.93
CA MET A 109 6.33 0.82 4.79
C MET A 109 5.17 1.25 3.92
N GLY A 110 5.38 1.25 2.59
CA GLY A 110 4.34 1.49 1.61
C GLY A 110 4.28 0.40 0.56
N HIS A 111 3.07 -0.13 0.29
CA HIS A 111 2.83 -1.06 -0.79
C HIS A 111 2.12 -0.36 -1.95
N SER A 112 2.62 -0.51 -3.19
CA SER A 112 1.98 0.04 -4.39
C SER A 112 1.69 1.54 -4.23
N PHE A 113 0.43 2.00 -4.29
CA PHE A 113 0.04 3.38 -4.02
C PHE A 113 0.58 3.91 -2.68
N GLY A 114 0.56 3.08 -1.63
CA GLY A 114 1.14 3.43 -0.33
C GLY A 114 2.63 3.81 -0.42
N SER A 115 3.35 3.28 -1.42
CA SER A 115 4.74 3.66 -1.66
C SER A 115 4.88 5.12 -2.14
N LEU A 116 3.90 5.63 -2.88
CA LEU A 116 3.86 7.04 -3.27
C LEU A 116 3.59 7.94 -2.06
N VAL A 117 2.63 7.55 -1.21
CA VAL A 117 2.30 8.31 0.01
C VAL A 117 3.52 8.39 0.94
N VAL A 118 4.16 7.25 1.23
CA VAL A 118 5.35 7.18 2.08
C VAL A 118 6.54 7.89 1.42
N GLY A 119 6.74 7.68 0.12
CA GLY A 119 7.81 8.32 -0.63
C GLY A 119 7.68 9.84 -0.65
N PHE A 120 6.48 10.35 -0.94
CA PHE A 120 6.23 11.80 -0.95
C PHE A 120 6.41 12.40 0.46
N TYR A 121 5.86 11.74 1.50
CA TYR A 121 6.10 12.12 2.88
C TYR A 121 7.61 12.24 3.19
N SER A 122 8.39 11.27 2.74
CA SER A 122 9.84 11.19 3.02
C SER A 122 10.68 12.21 2.26
N THR A 123 10.11 12.94 1.29
CA THR A 123 10.78 14.11 0.69
C THR A 123 10.74 15.35 1.57
N GLN A 124 9.84 15.39 2.54
CA GLN A 124 9.58 16.55 3.41
C GLN A 124 9.93 16.26 4.88
N HIS A 125 10.00 14.98 5.24
CA HIS A 125 10.23 14.50 6.60
C HIS A 125 11.25 13.36 6.60
N SER A 126 11.88 13.10 7.74
CA SER A 126 12.94 12.09 7.88
C SER A 126 12.46 10.95 8.79
N PRO A 127 11.71 9.96 8.27
CA PRO A 127 11.40 8.76 9.05
C PRO A 127 12.68 7.96 9.35
N ARG A 128 12.62 7.05 10.33
CA ARG A 128 13.77 6.21 10.70
C ARG A 128 14.30 5.38 9.51
N SER A 129 13.40 4.83 8.73
CA SER A 129 13.69 4.16 7.44
C SER A 129 12.40 3.99 6.65
N VAL A 130 12.52 3.62 5.39
CA VAL A 130 11.42 3.42 4.44
C VAL A 130 11.54 2.06 3.78
N SER A 131 10.49 1.25 3.84
CA SER A 131 10.37 -0.01 3.08
C SER A 131 9.32 0.16 1.98
N LEU A 132 9.70 -0.03 0.74
CA LEU A 132 8.84 0.15 -0.44
C LEU A 132 8.62 -1.21 -1.10
N VAL A 133 7.40 -1.73 -1.04
CA VAL A 133 7.04 -3.04 -1.59
C VAL A 133 6.25 -2.84 -2.89
N ASN A 134 6.76 -3.37 -3.99
CA ASN A 134 6.25 -3.15 -5.34
C ASN A 134 5.94 -1.67 -5.62
N PRO A 135 6.95 -0.79 -5.46
CA PRO A 135 6.74 0.66 -5.53
C PRO A 135 6.37 1.14 -6.93
N VAL A 136 5.57 2.19 -7.01
CA VAL A 136 5.26 2.89 -8.27
C VAL A 136 6.49 3.64 -8.75
N SER A 137 7.29 3.01 -9.62
CA SER A 137 8.66 3.39 -9.97
C SER A 137 8.81 4.10 -11.31
N SER A 138 7.73 4.23 -12.08
CA SER A 138 7.72 4.87 -13.39
C SER A 138 6.40 5.55 -13.69
N PRO A 139 6.37 6.55 -14.60
CA PRO A 139 5.13 7.23 -14.98
C PRO A 139 4.09 6.26 -15.53
N ALA A 140 2.90 6.27 -14.96
CA ALA A 140 1.81 5.36 -15.34
C ALA A 140 1.25 5.60 -16.76
N LEU A 141 1.43 6.81 -17.29
CA LEU A 141 0.94 7.23 -18.61
C LEU A 141 1.98 7.08 -19.72
N GLU A 142 3.15 6.48 -19.43
CA GLU A 142 4.22 6.26 -20.39
C GLU A 142 4.44 4.76 -20.65
N GLY A 143 5.09 4.46 -21.80
CA GLY A 143 5.44 3.10 -22.18
C GLY A 143 4.25 2.23 -22.62
N HIS A 144 4.46 0.92 -22.60
CA HIS A 144 3.51 -0.08 -23.13
C HIS A 144 2.20 -0.19 -22.33
N ARG A 145 2.15 0.37 -21.12
CA ARG A 145 0.96 0.35 -20.23
C ARG A 145 0.08 1.59 -20.34
N ALA A 146 0.54 2.62 -21.03
CA ALA A 146 -0.21 3.87 -21.17
C ALA A 146 -1.63 3.67 -21.70
N ALA A 147 -1.82 2.71 -22.64
CA ALA A 147 -3.14 2.39 -23.17
C ALA A 147 -4.08 1.82 -22.09
N LEU A 148 -3.60 0.91 -21.24
CA LEU A 148 -4.38 0.33 -20.14
C LEU A 148 -4.69 1.39 -19.07
N THR A 149 -3.71 2.24 -18.73
CA THR A 149 -3.89 3.34 -17.79
C THR A 149 -4.94 4.33 -18.30
N ASN A 150 -4.90 4.70 -19.59
CA ASN A 150 -5.90 5.57 -20.19
C ASN A 150 -7.30 4.95 -20.22
N LEU A 151 -7.41 3.64 -20.49
CA LEU A 151 -8.69 2.93 -20.42
C LEU A 151 -9.25 2.92 -18.98
N THR A 152 -8.38 2.70 -18.00
CA THR A 152 -8.76 2.74 -16.59
C THR A 152 -9.17 4.17 -16.18
N LYS A 153 -8.46 5.20 -16.66
CA LYS A 153 -8.84 6.59 -16.46
C LYS A 153 -10.23 6.90 -17.03
N LEU A 154 -10.50 6.43 -18.25
CA LEU A 154 -11.83 6.57 -18.87
C LEU A 154 -12.92 5.87 -18.05
N TYR A 155 -12.64 4.67 -17.50
CA TYR A 155 -13.57 3.94 -16.62
C TYR A 155 -13.93 4.75 -15.37
N TYR A 156 -12.95 5.37 -14.69
CA TYR A 156 -13.20 6.23 -13.52
C TYR A 156 -13.92 7.53 -13.91
N SER A 157 -13.53 8.16 -15.01
CA SER A 157 -14.20 9.37 -15.52
C SER A 157 -15.67 9.10 -15.87
N LEU A 158 -15.96 7.97 -16.49
CA LEU A 158 -17.33 7.55 -16.79
C LEU A 158 -18.13 7.34 -15.49
N ALA A 159 -17.56 6.68 -14.49
CA ALA A 159 -18.22 6.47 -13.21
C ALA A 159 -18.57 7.80 -12.51
N SER A 160 -17.69 8.81 -12.60
CA SER A 160 -17.93 10.15 -12.04
C SER A 160 -18.98 10.95 -12.82
N ALA A 161 -19.11 10.71 -14.13
CA ALA A 161 -20.09 11.41 -14.97
C ALA A 161 -21.51 10.84 -14.83
N LEU A 162 -21.67 9.62 -14.31
CA LEU A 162 -22.97 8.96 -14.11
C LEU A 162 -23.67 9.49 -12.84
N PRO A 163 -25.01 9.35 -12.72
CA PRO A 163 -25.70 9.53 -11.47
C PRO A 163 -25.06 8.70 -10.34
N LYS A 164 -24.94 9.25 -9.13
CA LYS A 164 -24.16 8.66 -8.01
C LYS A 164 -24.42 7.17 -7.80
N ALA A 165 -25.68 6.75 -7.82
CA ALA A 165 -26.04 5.33 -7.62
C ALA A 165 -25.44 4.42 -8.71
N LEU A 166 -25.48 4.86 -9.98
CA LEU A 166 -24.94 4.10 -11.11
C LEU A 166 -23.40 4.11 -11.11
N GLY A 167 -22.79 5.25 -10.82
CA GLY A 167 -21.34 5.35 -10.71
C GLY A 167 -20.79 4.47 -9.58
N GLN A 168 -21.43 4.48 -8.41
CA GLN A 168 -21.06 3.57 -7.30
C GLN A 168 -21.24 2.10 -7.67
N TRP A 169 -22.37 1.76 -8.31
CA TRP A 169 -22.62 0.40 -8.78
C TRP A 169 -21.52 -0.07 -9.76
N LEU A 170 -21.15 0.81 -10.72
CA LEU A 170 -20.08 0.52 -11.69
C LEU A 170 -18.74 0.28 -10.99
N LEU A 171 -18.31 1.19 -10.10
CA LEU A 171 -17.03 1.08 -9.39
C LEU A 171 -16.98 -0.10 -8.39
N ARG A 172 -18.13 -0.51 -7.84
CA ARG A 172 -18.24 -1.66 -6.93
C ARG A 172 -18.58 -2.97 -7.65
N SER A 173 -18.53 -2.99 -8.99
CA SER A 173 -18.82 -4.17 -9.79
C SER A 173 -17.88 -5.33 -9.44
N LYS A 174 -18.45 -6.42 -8.93
CA LYS A 174 -17.71 -7.66 -8.64
C LYS A 174 -17.02 -8.24 -9.88
N LEU A 175 -17.60 -8.02 -11.06
CA LEU A 175 -17.00 -8.46 -12.33
C LEU A 175 -15.71 -7.68 -12.62
N ALA A 176 -15.73 -6.36 -12.48
CA ALA A 176 -14.54 -5.53 -12.66
C ALA A 176 -13.43 -5.91 -11.65
N VAL A 177 -13.79 -6.10 -10.39
CA VAL A 177 -12.85 -6.56 -9.35
C VAL A 177 -12.27 -7.94 -9.69
N MET A 178 -13.09 -8.88 -10.16
CA MET A 178 -12.63 -10.21 -10.53
C MET A 178 -11.66 -10.18 -11.72
N VAL A 179 -11.96 -9.38 -12.76
CA VAL A 179 -11.06 -9.21 -13.92
C VAL A 179 -9.70 -8.69 -13.45
N MET A 180 -9.67 -7.65 -12.63
CA MET A 180 -8.42 -7.13 -12.07
C MET A 180 -7.69 -8.18 -11.23
N SER A 181 -8.41 -8.90 -10.38
CA SER A 181 -7.83 -9.95 -9.53
C SER A 181 -7.17 -11.06 -10.35
N VAL A 182 -7.80 -11.48 -11.45
CA VAL A 182 -7.25 -12.50 -12.37
C VAL A 182 -5.98 -12.02 -13.05
N VAL A 183 -5.93 -10.76 -13.48
CA VAL A 183 -4.75 -10.17 -14.12
C VAL A 183 -3.59 -10.06 -13.14
N MET A 184 -3.86 -9.64 -11.90
CA MET A 184 -2.82 -9.34 -10.92
C MET A 184 -2.26 -10.59 -10.21
N ALA A 185 -3.07 -11.63 -10.00
CA ALA A 185 -2.63 -12.87 -9.33
C ALA A 185 -1.78 -13.74 -10.26
N LYS A 186 -0.52 -13.95 -9.92
CA LYS A 186 0.44 -14.74 -10.72
C LYS A 186 0.63 -16.17 -10.22
N THR A 187 0.25 -16.46 -8.98
CA THR A 187 0.38 -17.81 -8.41
C THR A 187 -0.34 -18.86 -9.25
N ASN A 188 0.31 -20.03 -9.44
CA ASN A 188 -0.28 -21.21 -10.09
C ASN A 188 -0.99 -22.13 -9.08
N GLU A 189 -0.82 -21.88 -7.78
CA GLU A 189 -1.45 -22.66 -6.73
C GLU A 189 -2.95 -22.30 -6.65
N LYS A 190 -3.82 -23.28 -6.92
CA LYS A 190 -5.26 -23.06 -7.12
C LYS A 190 -5.98 -22.59 -5.84
N SER A 191 -5.57 -23.07 -4.68
CA SER A 191 -6.20 -22.69 -3.40
C SER A 191 -5.84 -21.26 -3.03
N LEU A 192 -4.55 -20.88 -3.17
CA LEU A 192 -4.08 -19.53 -2.94
C LEU A 192 -4.73 -18.53 -3.90
N ARG A 193 -4.79 -18.87 -5.20
CA ARG A 193 -5.46 -18.02 -6.20
C ARG A 193 -6.93 -17.77 -5.86
N ARG A 194 -7.66 -18.82 -5.46
CA ARG A 194 -9.08 -18.70 -5.05
C ARG A 194 -9.21 -17.82 -3.81
N TRP A 195 -8.33 -17.99 -2.85
CA TRP A 195 -8.30 -17.16 -1.65
C TRP A 195 -8.03 -15.69 -1.97
N ILE A 196 -7.06 -15.39 -2.84
CA ILE A 196 -6.76 -14.03 -3.31
C ILE A 196 -7.99 -13.40 -3.96
N HIS A 197 -8.68 -14.13 -4.86
CA HIS A 197 -9.89 -13.64 -5.49
C HIS A 197 -10.99 -13.31 -4.47
N ASN A 198 -11.15 -14.14 -3.44
CA ASN A 198 -12.09 -13.90 -2.34
C ASN A 198 -11.69 -12.65 -1.53
N GLN A 199 -10.39 -12.45 -1.23
CA GLN A 199 -9.92 -11.23 -0.56
C GLN A 199 -10.23 -9.98 -1.37
N HIS A 200 -9.97 -9.99 -2.69
CA HIS A 200 -10.31 -8.87 -3.55
C HIS A 200 -11.82 -8.59 -3.61
N LEU A 201 -12.64 -9.62 -3.78
CA LEU A 201 -14.10 -9.46 -3.80
C LEU A 201 -14.66 -8.92 -2.48
N SER A 202 -14.01 -9.19 -1.36
CA SER A 202 -14.44 -8.74 -0.04
C SER A 202 -13.97 -7.32 0.28
N ASN A 203 -12.77 -6.92 -0.15
CA ASN A 203 -12.10 -5.73 0.36
C ASN A 203 -11.90 -4.62 -0.69
N PHE A 204 -11.79 -4.95 -1.98
CA PHE A 204 -11.39 -3.98 -3.02
C PHE A 204 -12.46 -2.95 -3.39
N SER A 205 -13.68 -3.13 -2.92
CA SER A 205 -14.79 -2.19 -3.14
C SER A 205 -15.13 -1.38 -1.88
N ASP A 206 -14.26 -1.42 -0.88
CA ASP A 206 -14.45 -0.75 0.40
C ASP A 206 -13.87 0.67 0.37
N PHE A 207 -14.57 1.56 -0.33
CA PHE A 207 -14.29 3.00 -0.41
C PHE A 207 -15.55 3.80 -0.12
N ALA A 208 -15.38 4.98 0.49
CA ALA A 208 -16.49 5.78 1.00
C ALA A 208 -17.38 6.35 -0.11
N THR A 209 -16.79 7.01 -1.12
CA THR A 209 -17.52 7.72 -2.19
C THR A 209 -16.87 7.52 -3.56
N ILE A 210 -17.57 7.93 -4.63
CA ILE A 210 -17.02 7.95 -6.00
C ILE A 210 -15.82 8.89 -6.06
N GLU A 211 -15.92 10.04 -5.40
CA GLU A 211 -14.87 11.06 -5.37
C GLU A 211 -13.58 10.48 -4.77
N VAL A 212 -13.67 9.77 -3.63
CA VAL A 212 -12.52 9.05 -3.04
C VAL A 212 -11.86 8.10 -4.04
N ALA A 213 -12.67 7.30 -4.74
CA ALA A 213 -12.14 6.33 -5.69
C ALA A 213 -11.52 7.01 -6.93
N THR A 214 -12.14 8.07 -7.45
CA THR A 214 -11.62 8.76 -8.64
C THR A 214 -10.41 9.63 -8.35
N GLU A 215 -10.46 10.42 -7.28
CA GLU A 215 -9.33 11.25 -6.84
C GLU A 215 -8.14 10.40 -6.41
N GLY A 216 -8.39 9.30 -5.67
CA GLY A 216 -7.36 8.34 -5.28
C GLY A 216 -6.71 7.66 -6.49
N TYR A 217 -7.49 7.36 -7.55
CA TYR A 217 -6.92 6.87 -8.80
C TYR A 217 -6.03 7.93 -9.48
N GLU A 218 -6.52 9.16 -9.63
CA GLU A 218 -5.73 10.26 -10.19
C GLU A 218 -4.44 10.48 -9.37
N ALA A 219 -4.54 10.44 -8.05
CA ALA A 219 -3.37 10.52 -7.16
C ALA A 219 -2.38 9.38 -7.44
N SER A 220 -2.85 8.14 -7.68
CA SER A 220 -2.01 6.97 -7.92
C SER A 220 -1.21 7.01 -9.22
N ILE A 221 -1.65 7.83 -10.18
CA ILE A 221 -0.99 8.00 -11.50
C ILE A 221 -0.37 9.39 -11.69
N SER A 222 -0.48 10.29 -10.70
CA SER A 222 -0.04 11.69 -10.79
C SER A 222 1.47 11.87 -10.72
N THR A 223 2.15 10.94 -10.06
CA THR A 223 3.61 10.95 -9.85
C THR A 223 4.15 9.54 -9.77
N ASP A 224 5.45 9.44 -9.66
CA ASP A 224 6.17 8.17 -9.46
C ASP A 224 7.45 8.43 -8.64
N LEU A 225 7.99 7.36 -8.08
CA LEU A 225 9.15 7.46 -7.21
C LEU A 225 10.45 7.84 -7.93
N SER A 226 10.53 7.73 -9.25
CA SER A 226 11.73 8.18 -9.97
C SER A 226 11.95 9.69 -9.85
N LYS A 227 10.87 10.46 -9.63
CA LYS A 227 10.91 11.91 -9.42
C LYS A 227 11.21 12.30 -7.98
N LEU A 228 10.98 11.40 -7.02
CA LEU A 228 11.05 11.66 -5.59
C LEU A 228 12.32 11.09 -4.93
N ALA A 229 12.86 10.02 -5.49
CA ALA A 229 13.89 9.18 -4.85
C ALA A 229 15.13 9.96 -4.38
N SER A 230 15.65 10.88 -5.20
CA SER A 230 16.83 11.67 -4.86
C SER A 230 16.64 12.68 -3.71
N MET A 231 15.38 12.95 -3.34
CA MET A 231 15.03 13.84 -2.22
C MET A 231 14.83 13.10 -0.90
N ILE A 232 14.86 11.75 -0.92
CA ILE A 232 14.65 10.92 0.27
C ILE A 232 16.01 10.62 0.88
N SER A 233 16.24 11.14 2.10
CA SER A 233 17.50 10.96 2.84
C SER A 233 17.49 9.75 3.78
N ALA A 234 16.32 9.25 4.16
CA ALA A 234 16.19 8.08 5.02
C ALA A 234 16.69 6.81 4.31
N PRO A 235 17.22 5.82 5.04
CA PRO A 235 17.55 4.51 4.48
C PRO A 235 16.32 3.85 3.83
N VAL A 236 16.47 3.30 2.62
CA VAL A 236 15.38 2.73 1.84
C VAL A 236 15.61 1.25 1.56
N LEU A 237 14.61 0.42 1.85
CA LEU A 237 14.49 -0.93 1.31
C LEU A 237 13.50 -0.91 0.13
N VAL A 238 13.91 -1.42 -1.02
CA VAL A 238 13.01 -1.69 -2.15
C VAL A 238 12.84 -3.21 -2.29
N VAL A 239 11.62 -3.68 -2.14
CA VAL A 239 11.23 -5.08 -2.37
C VAL A 239 10.41 -5.14 -3.65
N ALA A 240 10.94 -5.82 -4.66
CA ALA A 240 10.36 -5.91 -5.99
C ALA A 240 9.93 -7.34 -6.31
N ALA A 241 8.77 -7.52 -6.94
CA ALA A 241 8.30 -8.80 -7.44
C ALA A 241 8.65 -8.97 -8.93
N THR A 242 9.23 -10.12 -9.30
CA THR A 242 9.78 -10.30 -10.66
C THR A 242 8.73 -10.44 -11.75
N LEU A 243 7.48 -10.75 -11.40
CA LEU A 243 6.36 -10.87 -12.35
C LEU A 243 5.33 -9.74 -12.16
N ASP A 244 5.75 -8.60 -11.58
CA ASP A 244 4.86 -7.46 -11.40
C ASP A 244 4.52 -6.80 -12.73
N ASP A 245 3.23 -6.84 -13.09
CA ASP A 245 2.72 -6.22 -14.32
C ASP A 245 2.25 -4.77 -14.11
N ILE A 246 2.19 -4.29 -12.85
CA ILE A 246 1.77 -2.92 -12.53
C ILE A 246 2.97 -1.99 -12.45
N THR A 247 4.05 -2.46 -11.83
CA THR A 247 5.31 -1.73 -11.74
C THR A 247 6.43 -2.65 -12.20
N ASP A 248 6.94 -2.44 -13.40
CA ASP A 248 7.91 -3.36 -13.99
C ASP A 248 9.22 -3.40 -13.20
N ILE A 249 9.83 -4.59 -13.18
CA ILE A 249 11.02 -4.89 -12.40
C ILE A 249 12.21 -3.98 -12.78
N GLU A 250 12.36 -3.64 -14.07
CA GLU A 250 13.47 -2.80 -14.54
C GLU A 250 13.32 -1.35 -14.03
N SER A 251 12.09 -0.84 -13.96
CA SER A 251 11.82 0.48 -13.37
C SER A 251 12.12 0.48 -11.87
N GLN A 252 11.77 -0.59 -11.16
CA GLN A 252 12.08 -0.75 -9.73
C GLN A 252 13.59 -0.86 -9.49
N ARG A 253 14.33 -1.57 -10.34
CA ARG A 253 15.80 -1.61 -10.30
C ARG A 253 16.43 -0.25 -10.58
N ARG A 254 15.87 0.52 -11.54
CA ARG A 254 16.38 1.87 -11.83
C ARG A 254 16.14 2.82 -10.67
N VAL A 255 14.91 2.84 -10.13
CA VAL A 255 14.57 3.76 -9.04
C VAL A 255 15.37 3.46 -7.77
N SER A 256 15.67 2.19 -7.47
CA SER A 256 16.46 1.83 -6.30
C SER A 256 17.85 2.47 -6.29
N LYS A 257 18.43 2.74 -7.46
CA LYS A 257 19.73 3.38 -7.61
C LYS A 257 19.71 4.90 -7.45
N LEU A 258 18.54 5.50 -7.36
CA LEU A 258 18.39 6.95 -7.20
C LEU A 258 18.36 7.38 -5.73
N TYR A 259 18.13 6.47 -4.79
CA TYR A 259 18.20 6.75 -3.36
C TYR A 259 19.65 6.83 -2.90
N ALA A 260 19.95 7.73 -1.98
CA ALA A 260 21.30 7.90 -1.42
C ALA A 260 21.76 6.68 -0.62
N ASP A 261 20.84 6.06 0.12
CA ASP A 261 21.08 4.82 0.89
C ASP A 261 19.95 3.85 0.59
N SER A 262 20.22 2.79 -0.18
CA SER A 262 19.22 1.82 -0.57
C SER A 262 19.69 0.37 -0.53
N THR A 263 18.80 -0.47 -0.07
CA THR A 263 18.88 -1.94 -0.19
C THR A 263 17.80 -2.40 -1.18
N TYR A 264 18.19 -3.14 -2.21
CA TYR A 264 17.27 -3.68 -3.21
C TYR A 264 17.18 -5.20 -3.08
N ARG A 265 15.97 -5.74 -3.06
CA ARG A 265 15.69 -7.18 -2.96
C ARG A 265 14.59 -7.57 -3.93
N GLU A 266 14.68 -8.77 -4.49
CA GLU A 266 13.67 -9.33 -5.40
C GLU A 266 13.02 -10.57 -4.78
N ILE A 267 11.70 -10.67 -4.97
CA ILE A 267 10.93 -11.88 -4.69
C ILE A 267 10.59 -12.53 -6.03
N GLN A 268 11.09 -13.75 -6.23
CA GLN A 268 10.99 -14.46 -7.48
C GLN A 268 9.63 -15.13 -7.67
N GLY A 269 9.10 -15.10 -8.90
CA GLY A 269 7.92 -15.87 -9.30
C GLY A 269 6.57 -15.33 -8.81
N VAL A 270 6.54 -14.13 -8.21
CA VAL A 270 5.33 -13.47 -7.73
C VAL A 270 5.08 -12.16 -8.45
N GLY A 271 3.82 -11.71 -8.44
CA GLY A 271 3.37 -10.49 -9.11
C GLY A 271 3.19 -9.31 -8.15
N HIS A 272 2.33 -8.38 -8.57
CA HIS A 272 2.03 -7.18 -7.78
C HIS A 272 1.45 -7.48 -6.38
N LEU A 273 0.83 -8.63 -6.22
CA LEU A 273 0.15 -9.05 -4.99
C LEU A 273 1.07 -9.76 -4.00
N VAL A 274 2.31 -9.29 -3.84
CA VAL A 274 3.30 -9.83 -2.88
C VAL A 274 2.70 -10.04 -1.50
N HIS A 275 1.87 -9.11 -1.04
CA HIS A 275 1.22 -9.15 0.26
C HIS A 275 0.23 -10.33 0.43
N TYR A 276 -0.16 -10.97 -0.67
CA TYR A 276 -0.95 -12.21 -0.67
C TYR A 276 -0.15 -13.42 -1.16
N GLU A 277 0.74 -13.25 -2.15
CA GLU A 277 1.45 -14.36 -2.78
C GLU A 277 2.69 -14.81 -1.99
N ALA A 278 3.41 -13.87 -1.36
CA ALA A 278 4.64 -14.13 -0.63
C ALA A 278 4.82 -13.22 0.60
N PRO A 279 3.80 -13.11 1.49
CA PRO A 279 3.86 -12.21 2.64
C PRO A 279 4.99 -12.54 3.63
N ASP A 280 5.32 -13.82 3.79
CA ASP A 280 6.40 -14.30 4.63
C ASP A 280 7.78 -13.86 4.13
N GLN A 281 8.02 -13.94 2.81
CA GLN A 281 9.25 -13.46 2.20
C GLN A 281 9.38 -11.94 2.34
N ALA A 282 8.30 -11.19 2.09
CA ALA A 282 8.28 -9.74 2.27
C ALA A 282 8.57 -9.37 3.74
N ALA A 283 7.92 -10.03 4.69
CA ALA A 283 8.13 -9.81 6.13
C ALA A 283 9.57 -10.13 6.55
N SER A 284 10.16 -11.21 6.03
CA SER A 284 11.56 -11.58 6.31
C SER A 284 12.53 -10.51 5.83
N LEU A 285 12.38 -10.01 4.60
CA LEU A 285 13.22 -8.95 4.04
C LEU A 285 13.09 -7.64 4.80
N ILE A 286 11.86 -7.28 5.21
CA ILE A 286 11.61 -6.10 6.03
C ILE A 286 12.25 -6.27 7.42
N THR A 287 12.14 -7.44 8.03
CA THR A 287 12.75 -7.75 9.34
C THR A 287 14.28 -7.60 9.27
N GLU A 288 14.93 -8.22 8.28
CA GLU A 288 16.37 -8.11 8.05
C GLU A 288 16.81 -6.65 7.92
N PHE A 289 16.06 -5.87 7.13
CA PHE A 289 16.34 -4.47 6.94
C PHE A 289 16.16 -3.66 8.23
N LEU A 290 15.04 -3.83 8.94
CA LEU A 290 14.78 -3.12 10.20
C LEU A 290 15.81 -3.47 11.29
N ASP A 291 16.27 -4.72 11.34
CA ASP A 291 17.31 -5.14 12.30
C ASP A 291 18.66 -4.47 12.02
N SER A 292 18.95 -4.15 10.77
CA SER A 292 20.17 -3.41 10.39
C SER A 292 20.10 -1.91 10.70
N GLN A 293 18.89 -1.35 10.92
CA GLN A 293 18.73 0.07 11.26
C GLN A 293 18.95 0.28 12.77
N ARG A 294 19.71 1.31 13.13
CA ARG A 294 19.99 1.69 14.52
C ARG A 294 18.88 2.54 15.13
#